data_dfdc6c92f6cce627f7356b24ba700e1f
#
_entry.id   dfdc6c92f6cce627f7356b24ba700e1f
#
_cell.length_a   1.000
_cell.length_b   1.000
_cell.length_c   1.000
_cell.angle_alpha   90.00
_cell.angle_beta   90.00
_cell.angle_gamma   90.00
#
_symmetry.space_group_name_H-M   'P 1'
#
loop_
_entity.id
_entity.type
_entity.pdbx_description
1 polymer ?
#
loop_
_entity_poly.entity_id
_entity_poly.type
_entity_poly.pdbx_seq_one_letter_code
_entity_poly.pdbx_strand_id
1 'polypeptide(L)'
;LAVSGVIADAVLARGSAASRRAGLLGTTAIAIFVVAYGVARVGPVSPAPDGPVVTAIQTDVPQSNKVAWSFEQQQRDFIRFRDATYAAALEAAEAGIEVDLCVWPETMLPGPGFETAALDTLEGAGYWPGRRFVLAARDLVDATGTPTLFGTSTVPAFVDRGEGLVAASRYNSVVLVEPEQTAVPPRYDKVFLTPFGETMPYIRAWPWLQDRMLAIG
;
A
#
# COMPACT_ATOMS: atom_id res chain seq x y z
N LEU A 1 13.36 23.67 -8.19
CA LEU A 1 14.28 24.03 -9.29
C LEU A 1 14.49 25.56 -9.39
N ALA A 2 13.43 26.40 -9.50
CA ALA A 2 13.58 27.86 -9.61
C ALA A 2 14.32 28.49 -8.40
N VAL A 3 13.94 28.10 -7.18
CA VAL A 3 14.60 28.55 -5.93
C VAL A 3 16.07 28.13 -5.92
N SER A 4 16.36 26.88 -6.27
CA SER A 4 17.73 26.36 -6.31
C SER A 4 18.60 27.12 -7.34
N GLY A 5 18.02 27.45 -8.50
CA GLY A 5 18.70 28.25 -9.54
C GLY A 5 19.06 29.66 -9.05
N VAL A 6 18.12 30.36 -8.40
CA VAL A 6 18.37 31.71 -7.85
C VAL A 6 19.43 31.70 -6.75
N ILE A 7 19.41 30.68 -5.88
CA ILE A 7 20.43 30.51 -4.84
C ILE A 7 21.80 30.23 -5.48
N ALA A 8 21.87 29.35 -6.48
CA ALA A 8 23.11 29.06 -7.18
C ALA A 8 23.70 30.28 -7.88
N ASP A 9 22.87 31.09 -8.58
CA ASP A 9 23.30 32.31 -9.24
C ASP A 9 23.76 33.38 -8.23
N ALA A 10 23.12 33.46 -7.07
CA ALA A 10 23.54 34.38 -6.00
C ALA A 10 24.89 33.96 -5.39
N VAL A 11 25.09 32.69 -5.10
CA VAL A 11 26.31 32.14 -4.49
C VAL A 11 27.49 32.18 -5.47
N LEU A 12 27.26 31.81 -6.73
CA LEU A 12 28.31 31.76 -7.74
C LEU A 12 28.58 33.10 -8.40
N ALA A 13 27.87 34.17 -7.99
CA ALA A 13 27.96 35.54 -8.56
C ALA A 13 27.86 35.55 -10.10
N ARG A 14 27.14 34.61 -10.69
CA ARG A 14 26.93 34.50 -12.13
C ARG A 14 25.82 35.44 -12.58
N GLY A 15 26.03 36.08 -13.75
CA GLY A 15 25.09 37.03 -14.33
C GLY A 15 25.21 38.46 -13.81
N SER A 16 24.54 39.39 -14.50
CA SER A 16 24.49 40.80 -14.13
C SER A 16 23.65 41.05 -12.86
N ALA A 17 23.87 42.15 -12.17
CA ALA A 17 23.07 42.55 -11.02
C ALA A 17 21.56 42.65 -11.37
N ALA A 18 21.25 43.07 -12.59
CA ALA A 18 19.88 43.17 -13.09
C ALA A 18 19.25 41.77 -13.26
N SER A 19 19.99 40.81 -13.82
CA SER A 19 19.51 39.41 -13.97
C SER A 19 19.24 38.76 -12.63
N ARG A 20 20.11 38.94 -11.65
CA ARG A 20 19.93 38.38 -10.29
C ARG A 20 18.72 39.00 -9.58
N ARG A 21 18.50 40.33 -9.72
CA ARG A 21 17.30 41.01 -9.16
C ARG A 21 16.03 40.49 -9.82
N ALA A 22 16.02 40.34 -11.14
CA ALA A 22 14.86 39.78 -11.86
C ALA A 22 14.56 38.34 -11.45
N GLY A 23 15.58 37.48 -11.30
CA GLY A 23 15.43 36.10 -10.80
C GLY A 23 14.86 36.07 -9.38
N LEU A 24 15.39 36.92 -8.48
CA LEU A 24 14.90 37.00 -7.10
C LEU A 24 13.44 37.45 -7.05
N LEU A 25 13.09 38.53 -7.78
CA LEU A 25 11.71 39.04 -7.84
C LEU A 25 10.75 37.99 -8.41
N GLY A 26 11.12 37.30 -9.49
CA GLY A 26 10.32 36.23 -10.09
C GLY A 26 10.09 35.05 -9.13
N THR A 27 11.14 34.60 -8.46
CA THR A 27 11.03 33.52 -7.48
C THR A 27 10.17 33.92 -6.28
N THR A 28 10.34 35.16 -5.78
CA THR A 28 9.51 35.67 -4.69
C THR A 28 8.04 35.78 -5.11
N ALA A 29 7.76 36.26 -6.32
CA ALA A 29 6.40 36.35 -6.84
C ALA A 29 5.75 34.95 -6.94
N ILE A 30 6.48 33.97 -7.45
CA ILE A 30 6.01 32.58 -7.50
C ILE A 30 5.74 32.03 -6.07
N ALA A 31 6.64 32.26 -5.12
CA ALA A 31 6.46 31.84 -3.75
C ALA A 31 5.22 32.47 -3.10
N ILE A 32 5.02 33.77 -3.27
CA ILE A 32 3.83 34.48 -2.79
C ILE A 32 2.57 33.92 -3.45
N PHE A 33 2.59 33.67 -4.77
CA PHE A 33 1.45 33.11 -5.47
C PHE A 33 1.09 31.70 -4.95
N VAL A 34 2.08 30.82 -4.75
CA VAL A 34 1.86 29.47 -4.22
C VAL A 34 1.26 29.52 -2.82
N VAL A 35 1.80 30.38 -1.94
CA VAL A 35 1.27 30.56 -0.58
C VAL A 35 -0.15 31.12 -0.61
N ALA A 36 -0.40 32.17 -1.37
CA ALA A 36 -1.72 32.79 -1.50
C ALA A 36 -2.74 31.81 -2.07
N TYR A 37 -2.35 31.06 -3.11
CA TYR A 37 -3.19 30.02 -3.69
C TYR A 37 -3.49 28.90 -2.65
N GLY A 38 -2.47 28.47 -1.91
CA GLY A 38 -2.64 27.45 -0.86
C GLY A 38 -3.61 27.93 0.23
N VAL A 39 -3.42 29.15 0.74
CA VAL A 39 -4.33 29.75 1.74
C VAL A 39 -5.76 29.88 1.20
N ALA A 40 -5.91 30.32 -0.05
CA ALA A 40 -7.25 30.45 -0.67
C ALA A 40 -7.93 29.08 -0.90
N ARG A 41 -7.14 28.02 -1.16
CA ARG A 41 -7.69 26.68 -1.39
C ARG A 41 -7.97 25.90 -0.11
N VAL A 42 -7.17 26.13 0.93
CA VAL A 42 -7.35 25.43 2.21
C VAL A 42 -8.60 25.95 2.95
N GLY A 43 -9.07 27.16 2.69
CA GLY A 43 -10.31 27.70 3.24
C GLY A 43 -10.53 27.41 4.75
N PRO A 44 -11.49 27.97 5.41
CA PRO A 44 -11.87 27.52 6.73
C PRO A 44 -12.40 26.07 6.60
N VAL A 45 -11.74 25.12 7.29
CA VAL A 45 -12.23 23.75 7.41
C VAL A 45 -13.56 23.84 8.16
N SER A 46 -14.66 23.72 7.45
CA SER A 46 -15.94 23.45 8.11
C SER A 46 -15.79 22.14 8.86
N PRO A 47 -16.21 22.05 10.12
CA PRO A 47 -16.28 20.76 10.80
C PRO A 47 -17.06 19.81 9.89
N ALA A 48 -16.40 18.77 9.39
CA ALA A 48 -17.13 17.71 8.72
C ALA A 48 -18.10 17.10 9.73
N PRO A 49 -19.32 16.69 9.33
CA PRO A 49 -20.14 15.85 10.19
C PRO A 49 -19.30 14.64 10.61
N ASP A 50 -19.58 14.12 11.79
CA ASP A 50 -18.88 12.96 12.33
C ASP A 50 -18.85 11.86 11.27
N GLY A 51 -17.65 11.59 10.77
CA GLY A 51 -17.39 10.55 9.76
C GLY A 51 -17.10 9.21 10.45
N PRO A 52 -16.95 8.13 9.68
CA PRO A 52 -16.59 6.83 10.25
C PRO A 52 -15.25 6.91 11.00
N VAL A 53 -15.18 6.21 12.12
CA VAL A 53 -13.95 6.05 12.89
C VAL A 53 -13.11 4.94 12.25
N VAL A 54 -11.94 5.30 11.75
CA VAL A 54 -11.07 4.36 11.05
C VAL A 54 -9.77 4.17 11.82
N THR A 55 -9.44 2.92 12.11
CA THR A 55 -8.14 2.54 12.67
C THR A 55 -7.18 2.06 11.57
N ALA A 56 -6.07 2.74 11.39
CA ALA A 56 -5.02 2.35 10.44
C ALA A 56 -3.86 1.67 11.17
N ILE A 57 -3.54 0.44 10.80
CA ILE A 57 -2.47 -0.34 11.41
C ILE A 57 -1.18 -0.16 10.62
N GLN A 58 -0.12 0.33 11.27
CA GLN A 58 1.20 0.50 10.68
C GLN A 58 2.27 -0.10 11.58
N THR A 59 3.07 -1.03 11.05
CA THR A 59 4.11 -1.74 11.82
C THR A 59 5.53 -1.52 11.28
N ASP A 60 5.69 -0.62 10.31
CA ASP A 60 6.98 -0.25 9.71
C ASP A 60 7.79 -1.48 9.23
N VAL A 61 7.19 -2.28 8.35
CA VAL A 61 7.85 -3.45 7.77
C VAL A 61 8.91 -3.01 6.76
N PRO A 62 10.18 -3.47 6.89
CA PRO A 62 11.24 -3.13 5.96
C PRO A 62 10.91 -3.51 4.51
N GLN A 63 11.25 -2.64 3.56
CA GLN A 63 11.02 -2.88 2.12
C GLN A 63 11.70 -4.17 1.61
N SER A 64 12.85 -4.54 2.19
CA SER A 64 13.57 -5.78 1.87
C SER A 64 12.74 -7.05 2.09
N ASN A 65 11.80 -7.03 3.05
CA ASN A 65 10.92 -8.18 3.31
C ASN A 65 9.99 -8.46 2.13
N LYS A 66 9.64 -7.45 1.32
CA LYS A 66 8.76 -7.62 0.16
C LYS A 66 9.44 -8.32 -1.02
N VAL A 67 10.77 -8.25 -1.12
CA VAL A 67 11.53 -8.83 -2.24
C VAL A 67 11.80 -10.32 -2.04
N ALA A 68 12.08 -10.75 -0.80
CA ALA A 68 12.40 -12.14 -0.45
C ALA A 68 11.64 -12.55 0.83
N TRP A 69 10.33 -12.48 0.79
CA TRP A 69 9.46 -12.66 1.95
C TRP A 69 9.34 -14.15 2.31
N SER A 70 10.28 -14.65 3.13
CA SER A 70 10.26 -16.03 3.60
C SER A 70 9.00 -16.32 4.42
N PHE A 71 8.59 -17.58 4.51
CA PHE A 71 7.41 -17.98 5.29
C PHE A 71 7.53 -17.55 6.77
N GLU A 72 8.70 -17.67 7.36
CA GLU A 72 8.93 -17.24 8.74
C GLU A 72 8.78 -15.72 8.92
N GLN A 73 9.22 -14.93 7.94
CA GLN A 73 9.02 -13.48 7.94
C GLN A 73 7.54 -13.14 7.78
N GLN A 74 6.84 -13.80 6.83
CA GLN A 74 5.39 -13.64 6.66
C GLN A 74 4.64 -13.88 7.96
N GLN A 75 4.99 -14.94 8.67
CA GLN A 75 4.37 -15.29 9.93
C GLN A 75 4.67 -14.25 11.02
N ARG A 76 5.92 -13.80 11.16
CA ARG A 76 6.29 -12.74 12.12
C ARG A 76 5.58 -11.42 11.82
N ASP A 77 5.56 -11.02 10.57
CA ASP A 77 4.94 -9.76 10.16
C ASP A 77 3.41 -9.84 10.39
N PHE A 78 2.76 -10.94 10.02
CA PHE A 78 1.35 -11.16 10.30
C PHE A 78 1.04 -11.07 11.80
N ILE A 79 1.82 -11.72 12.66
CA ILE A 79 1.65 -11.65 14.11
C ILE A 79 1.75 -10.21 14.62
N ARG A 80 2.72 -9.43 14.14
CA ARG A 80 2.87 -8.01 14.52
C ARG A 80 1.64 -7.18 14.13
N PHE A 81 1.10 -7.38 12.91
CA PHE A 81 -0.12 -6.69 12.46
C PHE A 81 -1.34 -7.11 13.28
N ARG A 82 -1.49 -8.41 13.52
CA ARG A 82 -2.55 -8.97 14.36
C ARG A 82 -2.51 -8.36 15.77
N ASP A 83 -1.36 -8.41 16.41
CA ASP A 83 -1.20 -7.93 17.80
C ASP A 83 -1.42 -6.41 17.89
N ALA A 84 -0.98 -5.65 16.89
CA ALA A 84 -1.27 -4.22 16.80
C ALA A 84 -2.76 -3.94 16.61
N THR A 85 -3.46 -4.78 15.84
CA THR A 85 -4.92 -4.68 15.64
C THR A 85 -5.66 -4.94 16.95
N TYR A 86 -5.28 -5.99 17.70
CA TYR A 86 -5.88 -6.26 19.01
C TYR A 86 -5.62 -5.13 20.02
N ALA A 87 -4.40 -4.60 20.04
CA ALA A 87 -4.06 -3.50 20.92
C ALA A 87 -4.89 -2.24 20.60
N ALA A 88 -5.03 -1.91 19.33
CA ALA A 88 -5.85 -0.77 18.90
C ALA A 88 -7.35 -0.97 19.20
N ALA A 89 -7.87 -2.17 19.01
CA ALA A 89 -9.27 -2.49 19.35
C ALA A 89 -9.52 -2.38 20.87
N LEU A 90 -8.58 -2.84 21.68
CA LEU A 90 -8.66 -2.73 23.15
C LEU A 90 -8.60 -1.27 23.59
N GLU A 91 -7.67 -0.49 23.07
CA GLU A 91 -7.54 0.94 23.36
C GLU A 91 -8.81 1.72 22.99
N ALA A 92 -9.40 1.44 21.84
CA ALA A 92 -10.65 2.04 21.42
C ALA A 92 -11.80 1.67 22.37
N ALA A 93 -11.91 0.40 22.76
CA ALA A 93 -12.93 -0.07 23.68
C ALA A 93 -12.79 0.59 25.09
N GLU A 94 -11.57 0.71 25.60
CA GLU A 94 -11.30 1.40 26.87
C GLU A 94 -11.64 2.89 26.79
N ALA A 95 -11.46 3.52 25.62
CA ALA A 95 -11.85 4.91 25.37
C ALA A 95 -13.35 5.09 25.10
N GLY A 96 -14.14 4.02 24.97
CA GLY A 96 -15.54 4.06 24.59
C GLY A 96 -15.77 4.49 23.13
N ILE A 97 -14.77 4.24 22.27
CA ILE A 97 -14.81 4.58 20.84
C ILE A 97 -15.22 3.33 20.07
N GLU A 98 -16.31 3.45 19.29
CA GLU A 98 -16.70 2.43 18.32
C GLU A 98 -15.90 2.63 17.02
N VAL A 99 -15.19 1.59 16.57
CA VAL A 99 -14.40 1.61 15.33
C VAL A 99 -15.21 1.01 14.20
N ASP A 100 -15.47 1.79 13.16
CA ASP A 100 -16.26 1.36 12.01
C ASP A 100 -15.45 0.53 11.01
N LEU A 101 -14.13 0.74 10.94
CA LEU A 101 -13.25 0.08 9.97
C LEU A 101 -11.82 0.02 10.47
N CYS A 102 -11.21 -1.15 10.35
CA CYS A 102 -9.77 -1.32 10.49
C CYS A 102 -9.10 -1.46 9.10
N VAL A 103 -7.91 -0.88 8.93
CA VAL A 103 -7.20 -0.89 7.64
C VAL A 103 -5.76 -1.35 7.81
N TRP A 104 -5.37 -2.39 7.06
CA TRP A 104 -3.99 -2.84 6.91
C TRP A 104 -3.36 -2.28 5.63
N PRO A 105 -2.04 -2.05 5.61
CA PRO A 105 -1.36 -1.53 4.42
C PRO A 105 -1.37 -2.51 3.24
N GLU A 106 -0.91 -2.00 2.10
CA GLU A 106 -0.76 -2.73 0.84
C GLU A 106 0.08 -4.01 1.01
N THR A 107 -0.44 -5.16 0.54
CA THR A 107 0.23 -6.47 0.50
C THR A 107 0.76 -6.99 1.83
N MET A 108 0.14 -6.61 2.96
CA MET A 108 0.57 -7.06 4.29
C MET A 108 -0.11 -8.35 4.77
N LEU A 109 -1.25 -8.74 4.19
CA LEU A 109 -1.81 -10.07 4.43
C LEU A 109 -1.09 -11.09 3.52
N PRO A 110 -0.35 -12.04 4.10
CA PRO A 110 0.38 -13.04 3.32
C PRO A 110 -0.55 -14.07 2.65
N GLY A 111 -0.04 -14.73 1.63
CA GLY A 111 -0.75 -15.78 0.92
C GLY A 111 -1.35 -15.31 -0.41
N PRO A 112 -2.16 -16.16 -1.05
CA PRO A 112 -2.72 -15.91 -2.38
C PRO A 112 -4.06 -15.16 -2.35
N GLY A 113 -4.46 -14.58 -1.22
CA GLY A 113 -5.78 -13.99 -1.03
C GLY A 113 -6.84 -15.01 -0.59
N PHE A 114 -8.11 -14.66 -0.78
CA PHE A 114 -9.27 -15.41 -0.26
C PHE A 114 -9.94 -16.31 -1.30
N GLU A 115 -9.38 -16.48 -2.48
CA GLU A 115 -9.97 -17.25 -3.58
C GLU A 115 -9.96 -18.74 -3.27
N THR A 116 -11.13 -19.32 -3.03
CA THR A 116 -11.29 -20.71 -2.60
C THR A 116 -10.61 -21.69 -3.56
N ALA A 117 -10.81 -21.53 -4.87
CA ALA A 117 -10.23 -22.43 -5.87
C ALA A 117 -8.68 -22.42 -5.85
N ALA A 118 -8.06 -21.26 -5.61
CA ALA A 118 -6.62 -21.15 -5.49
C ALA A 118 -6.12 -21.80 -4.19
N LEU A 119 -6.84 -21.58 -3.09
CA LEU A 119 -6.52 -22.17 -1.78
C LEU A 119 -6.66 -23.69 -1.81
N ASP A 120 -7.72 -24.23 -2.41
CA ASP A 120 -7.94 -25.68 -2.53
C ASP A 120 -6.86 -26.35 -3.40
N THR A 121 -6.45 -25.68 -4.49
CA THR A 121 -5.36 -26.17 -5.35
C THR A 121 -4.04 -26.24 -4.60
N LEU A 122 -3.69 -25.20 -3.85
CA LEU A 122 -2.47 -25.19 -3.04
C LEU A 122 -2.49 -26.25 -1.95
N GLU A 123 -3.61 -26.38 -1.25
CA GLU A 123 -3.80 -27.34 -0.18
C GLU A 123 -3.70 -28.77 -0.70
N GLY A 124 -4.35 -29.08 -1.82
CA GLY A 124 -4.26 -30.37 -2.50
C GLY A 124 -2.84 -30.74 -2.95
N ALA A 125 -1.98 -29.74 -3.20
CA ALA A 125 -0.56 -29.91 -3.50
C ALA A 125 0.35 -29.89 -2.25
N GLY A 126 -0.22 -29.81 -1.04
CA GLY A 126 0.52 -29.80 0.22
C GLY A 126 1.05 -28.42 0.64
N TYR A 127 0.62 -27.31 0.02
CA TYR A 127 1.01 -25.95 0.36
C TYR A 127 -0.01 -25.28 1.30
N TRP A 128 0.07 -25.57 2.57
CA TRP A 128 -0.87 -25.13 3.60
C TRP A 128 -0.81 -23.66 4.06
N PRO A 129 0.30 -22.92 3.92
CA PRO A 129 0.42 -21.62 4.57
C PRO A 129 -0.64 -20.59 4.18
N GLY A 130 -1.10 -20.60 2.92
CA GLY A 130 -2.07 -19.62 2.43
C GLY A 130 -3.40 -19.65 3.17
N ARG A 131 -3.97 -20.83 3.37
CA ARG A 131 -5.24 -21.00 4.10
C ARG A 131 -5.14 -20.60 5.57
N ARG A 132 -4.01 -20.86 6.22
CA ARG A 132 -3.78 -20.45 7.62
C ARG A 132 -3.88 -18.94 7.82
N PHE A 133 -3.31 -18.14 6.91
CA PHE A 133 -3.41 -16.70 7.00
C PHE A 133 -4.82 -16.19 6.77
N VAL A 134 -5.56 -16.80 5.84
CA VAL A 134 -6.97 -16.48 5.59
C VAL A 134 -7.83 -16.75 6.81
N LEU A 135 -7.69 -17.93 7.43
CA LEU A 135 -8.42 -18.29 8.64
C LEU A 135 -8.06 -17.35 9.80
N ALA A 136 -6.77 -17.10 10.04
CA ALA A 136 -6.32 -16.21 11.08
C ALA A 136 -6.77 -14.75 10.88
N ALA A 137 -6.92 -14.30 9.62
CA ALA A 137 -7.49 -12.98 9.32
C ALA A 137 -8.98 -12.92 9.64
N ARG A 138 -9.75 -13.99 9.34
CA ARG A 138 -11.16 -14.08 9.73
C ARG A 138 -11.32 -14.12 11.24
N ASP A 139 -10.57 -14.99 11.93
CA ASP A 139 -10.58 -15.08 13.39
C ASP A 139 -10.26 -13.73 14.05
N LEU A 140 -9.35 -12.95 13.48
CA LEU A 140 -9.03 -11.61 13.96
C LEU A 140 -10.23 -10.66 13.82
N VAL A 141 -10.89 -10.66 12.66
CA VAL A 141 -12.06 -9.81 12.39
C VAL A 141 -13.23 -10.20 13.30
N ASP A 142 -13.49 -11.48 13.46
CA ASP A 142 -14.54 -11.99 14.35
C ASP A 142 -14.26 -11.63 15.81
N ALA A 143 -13.02 -11.75 16.25
CA ALA A 143 -12.62 -11.45 17.63
C ALA A 143 -12.66 -9.95 17.97
N THR A 144 -12.40 -9.08 16.99
CA THR A 144 -12.47 -7.62 17.19
C THR A 144 -13.86 -7.05 16.92
N GLY A 145 -14.71 -7.79 16.22
CA GLY A 145 -16.03 -7.34 15.78
C GLY A 145 -15.98 -6.18 14.78
N THR A 146 -14.81 -5.86 14.23
CA THR A 146 -14.59 -4.68 13.38
C THR A 146 -14.31 -5.10 11.94
N PRO A 147 -15.10 -4.66 10.94
CA PRO A 147 -14.77 -4.87 9.54
C PRO A 147 -13.34 -4.43 9.22
N THR A 148 -12.59 -5.26 8.49
CA THR A 148 -11.19 -4.96 8.22
C THR A 148 -10.86 -5.04 6.73
N LEU A 149 -10.20 -3.99 6.22
CA LEU A 149 -9.60 -3.96 4.89
C LEU A 149 -8.18 -4.50 4.95
N PHE A 150 -7.94 -5.61 4.25
CA PHE A 150 -6.61 -6.19 4.11
C PHE A 150 -6.02 -5.90 2.73
N GLY A 151 -4.83 -5.29 2.69
CA GLY A 151 -4.02 -5.29 1.47
C GLY A 151 -3.35 -6.65 1.29
N THR A 152 -3.57 -7.29 0.14
CA THR A 152 -3.06 -8.64 -0.13
C THR A 152 -2.68 -8.83 -1.60
N SER A 153 -1.89 -9.86 -1.87
CA SER A 153 -1.65 -10.33 -3.24
C SER A 153 -2.68 -11.41 -3.56
N THR A 154 -3.55 -11.17 -4.53
CA THR A 154 -4.57 -12.15 -4.91
C THR A 154 -4.14 -12.96 -6.13
N VAL A 155 -4.25 -14.29 -6.02
CA VAL A 155 -4.06 -15.26 -7.10
C VAL A 155 -5.38 -16.00 -7.30
N PRO A 156 -6.13 -15.75 -8.40
CA PRO A 156 -7.41 -16.41 -8.62
C PRO A 156 -7.31 -17.90 -8.88
N ALA A 157 -6.24 -18.32 -9.55
CA ALA A 157 -6.02 -19.73 -9.88
C ALA A 157 -4.54 -20.07 -10.01
N PHE A 158 -4.20 -21.32 -9.73
CA PHE A 158 -2.91 -21.92 -10.05
C PHE A 158 -3.05 -22.91 -11.19
N VAL A 159 -2.02 -23.03 -12.02
CA VAL A 159 -1.90 -24.01 -13.10
C VAL A 159 -0.64 -24.83 -12.87
N ASP A 160 -0.78 -26.16 -12.99
CA ASP A 160 0.37 -27.07 -13.00
C ASP A 160 1.04 -27.02 -14.38
N ARG A 161 2.33 -26.71 -14.41
CA ARG A 161 3.15 -26.71 -15.63
C ARG A 161 4.16 -27.88 -15.68
N GLY A 162 3.97 -28.88 -14.83
CA GLY A 162 4.85 -30.04 -14.77
C GLY A 162 6.09 -29.84 -13.90
N GLU A 163 6.51 -28.61 -13.65
CA GLU A 163 7.59 -28.24 -12.73
C GLU A 163 7.05 -27.69 -11.40
N GLY A 164 5.72 -27.66 -11.24
CA GLY A 164 5.00 -27.17 -10.07
C GLY A 164 3.87 -26.20 -10.40
N LEU A 165 3.22 -25.72 -9.34
CA LEU A 165 2.11 -24.79 -9.44
C LEU A 165 2.61 -23.38 -9.73
N VAL A 166 2.08 -22.78 -10.80
CA VAL A 166 2.36 -21.39 -11.19
C VAL A 166 1.06 -20.58 -11.11
N ALA A 167 1.13 -19.38 -10.57
CA ALA A 167 -0.01 -18.46 -10.55
C ALA A 167 -0.42 -18.11 -12.01
N ALA A 168 -1.69 -18.34 -12.35
CA ALA A 168 -2.23 -17.97 -13.67
C ALA A 168 -2.22 -16.44 -13.87
N SER A 169 -2.52 -15.71 -12.81
CA SER A 169 -2.43 -14.25 -12.72
C SER A 169 -2.23 -13.84 -11.26
N ARG A 170 -1.71 -12.63 -11.03
CA ARG A 170 -1.54 -12.06 -9.70
C ARG A 170 -2.00 -10.62 -9.71
N TYR A 171 -2.75 -10.24 -8.70
CA TYR A 171 -3.26 -8.88 -8.52
C TYR A 171 -2.82 -8.32 -7.18
N ASN A 172 -2.53 -7.03 -7.15
CA ASN A 172 -2.42 -6.28 -5.92
C ASN A 172 -3.84 -5.85 -5.54
N SER A 173 -4.34 -6.35 -4.44
CA SER A 173 -5.75 -6.25 -4.10
C SER A 173 -5.96 -5.73 -2.69
N VAL A 174 -7.11 -5.13 -2.47
CA VAL A 174 -7.67 -4.91 -1.15
C VAL A 174 -8.95 -5.73 -1.00
N VAL A 175 -9.11 -6.34 0.16
CA VAL A 175 -10.22 -7.24 0.47
C VAL A 175 -10.89 -6.77 1.75
N LEU A 176 -12.22 -6.61 1.74
CA LEU A 176 -13.01 -6.28 2.93
C LEU A 176 -13.52 -7.57 3.57
N VAL A 177 -13.08 -7.84 4.78
CA VAL A 177 -13.57 -8.96 5.60
C VAL A 177 -14.48 -8.39 6.68
N GLU A 178 -15.70 -8.87 6.75
CA GLU A 178 -16.69 -8.49 7.76
C GLU A 178 -16.79 -9.58 8.85
N PRO A 179 -17.15 -9.24 10.09
CA PRO A 179 -17.40 -10.22 11.13
C PRO A 179 -18.41 -11.30 10.70
N GLU A 180 -18.17 -12.53 11.10
CA GLU A 180 -19.00 -13.71 10.80
C GLU A 180 -19.18 -14.02 9.29
N GLN A 181 -18.41 -13.37 8.43
CA GLN A 181 -18.48 -13.57 6.98
C GLN A 181 -17.88 -14.92 6.57
N THR A 182 -18.70 -15.83 6.03
CA THR A 182 -18.26 -17.15 5.53
C THR A 182 -17.98 -17.16 4.03
N ALA A 183 -18.63 -16.30 3.27
CA ALA A 183 -18.42 -16.17 1.82
C ALA A 183 -17.04 -15.62 1.46
N VAL A 184 -16.64 -15.76 0.21
CA VAL A 184 -15.46 -15.07 -0.32
C VAL A 184 -15.72 -13.57 -0.23
N PRO A 185 -14.84 -12.81 0.45
CA PRO A 185 -15.07 -11.39 0.68
C PRO A 185 -14.95 -10.57 -0.61
N PRO A 186 -15.64 -9.41 -0.69
CA PRO A 186 -15.50 -8.50 -1.81
C PRO A 186 -14.07 -7.99 -1.94
N ARG A 187 -13.63 -7.86 -3.17
CA ARG A 187 -12.25 -7.51 -3.54
C ARG A 187 -12.22 -6.37 -4.55
N TYR A 188 -11.22 -5.51 -4.43
CA TYR A 188 -10.86 -4.53 -5.44
C TYR A 188 -9.40 -4.74 -5.86
N ASP A 189 -9.16 -4.90 -7.15
CA ASP A 189 -7.83 -5.07 -7.71
C ASP A 189 -7.29 -3.71 -8.19
N LYS A 190 -6.00 -3.45 -7.91
CA LYS A 190 -5.33 -2.22 -8.30
C LYS A 190 -5.32 -2.06 -9.81
N VAL A 191 -5.97 -1.01 -10.30
CA VAL A 191 -6.11 -0.73 -11.74
C VAL A 191 -4.92 0.08 -12.28
N PHE A 192 -4.48 1.09 -11.51
CA PHE A 192 -3.38 1.96 -11.90
C PHE A 192 -2.08 1.49 -11.25
N LEU A 193 -1.26 0.83 -12.06
CA LEU A 193 0.06 0.37 -11.61
C LEU A 193 1.05 1.52 -11.59
N THR A 194 1.91 1.55 -10.59
CA THR A 194 2.91 2.61 -10.42
C THR A 194 3.96 2.53 -11.54
N PRO A 195 4.13 3.59 -12.35
CA PRO A 195 5.18 3.62 -13.36
C PRO A 195 6.56 3.44 -12.73
N PHE A 196 7.41 2.64 -13.37
CA PHE A 196 8.77 2.28 -12.94
C PHE A 196 8.89 1.45 -11.66
N GLY A 197 7.80 1.27 -10.89
CA GLY A 197 7.78 0.37 -9.73
C GLY A 197 7.08 -0.96 -10.03
N GLU A 198 5.92 -0.89 -10.69
CA GLU A 198 5.09 -2.07 -10.99
C GLU A 198 4.91 -2.27 -12.50
N THR A 199 5.09 -1.21 -13.28
CA THR A 199 5.12 -1.27 -14.74
C THR A 199 6.29 -0.45 -15.28
N MET A 200 6.86 -0.92 -16.38
CA MET A 200 7.86 -0.21 -17.15
C MET A 200 7.20 0.42 -18.38
N PRO A 201 6.69 1.68 -18.30
CA PRO A 201 6.12 2.35 -19.44
C PRO A 201 7.22 2.51 -20.50
N TYR A 202 6.87 2.28 -21.77
CA TYR A 202 7.76 2.36 -22.95
C TYR A 202 8.78 1.23 -23.11
N ILE A 203 9.24 0.55 -22.06
CA ILE A 203 10.25 -0.52 -22.13
C ILE A 203 9.63 -1.84 -22.61
N ARG A 204 8.31 -1.97 -22.53
CA ARG A 204 7.55 -3.11 -23.06
C ARG A 204 7.81 -3.35 -24.56
N ALA A 205 8.22 -2.31 -25.31
CA ALA A 205 8.63 -2.43 -26.71
C ALA A 205 10.04 -3.00 -26.88
N TRP A 206 10.82 -3.11 -25.80
CA TRP A 206 12.21 -3.59 -25.81
C TRP A 206 12.44 -4.68 -24.76
N PRO A 207 12.04 -5.94 -25.02
CA PRO A 207 12.08 -7.03 -24.05
C PRO A 207 13.47 -7.22 -23.41
N TRP A 208 14.54 -7.12 -24.20
CA TRP A 208 15.90 -7.26 -23.71
C TRP A 208 16.31 -6.21 -22.66
N LEU A 209 15.75 -5.00 -22.74
CA LEU A 209 16.00 -3.93 -21.78
C LEU A 209 15.17 -4.15 -20.52
N GLN A 210 13.95 -4.64 -20.67
CA GLN A 210 13.06 -5.01 -19.58
C GLN A 210 13.72 -6.11 -18.71
N ASP A 211 14.20 -7.18 -19.33
CA ASP A 211 14.84 -8.30 -18.62
C ASP A 211 16.10 -7.84 -17.87
N ARG A 212 16.88 -6.95 -18.48
CA ARG A 212 18.09 -6.42 -17.86
C ARG A 212 17.82 -5.48 -16.69
N MET A 213 16.74 -4.71 -16.73
CA MET A 213 16.35 -3.82 -15.63
C MET A 213 15.71 -4.59 -14.48
N LEU A 214 14.90 -5.61 -14.76
CA LEU A 214 14.35 -6.50 -13.74
C LEU A 214 15.43 -7.34 -13.03
N ALA A 215 16.59 -7.55 -13.65
CA ALA A 215 17.73 -8.26 -13.04
C ALA A 215 18.58 -7.37 -12.12
N ILE A 216 18.36 -6.04 -12.11
CA ILE A 216 19.14 -5.07 -11.31
C ILE A 216 18.34 -4.60 -10.07
N GLY A 217 17.03 -4.80 -10.03
CA GLY A 217 16.15 -4.44 -8.91
C GLY A 217 15.73 -5.62 -8.11
#